data_ec0c40c13225b39c74777d410c123cef
#
_entry.id   ec0c40c13225b39c74777d410c123cef
#
_cell.length_a   1.000
_cell.length_b   1.000
_cell.length_c   1.000
_cell.angle_alpha   90.00
_cell.angle_beta   90.00
_cell.angle_gamma   90.00
#
_symmetry.space_group_name_H-M   'P 1'
#
loop_
_entity.id
_entity.type
_entity.pdbx_description
1 polymer ?
#
loop_
_entity_poly.entity_id
_entity_poly.type
_entity_poly.pdbx_seq_one_letter_code
_entity_poly.pdbx_strand_id
1 'polypeptide(L)'
;YFALATPEVAGLSGLLEQLPSSTFNFLPNFGMSGTSTDTFSLPVTAFIAYLGVQWWANWYPGQEPGGGGYIAQRMFSTRNERHSLFAMLWFTVAHYCLRPWPWIIVALATLVLYPGLADPEAGYAMVIRDYVPSGWKGLLVGTFFAAYMSTVSTQLNWGSSYLVNDVYARFLRRDAQDLELVAISRLATVALMVFGGAVTFYLDSIRQAWEFALECGSGVGLVLILRWYWWRITAISEITAVIAAAAGFFFVRVFTNISFPDSLLYLVPWTTACWLGATWLTPAEPLEHLRIFYRRVRPAGPGWSPVAAVNGGQKATDESLFHLCLNWLAGCLLVYSLLIGLGNLLFGSFSNAATCMFCAMASA
;
A
#
# COMPACT_ATOMS: atom_id res chain seq x y z
N TYR A 1 2.32 18.72 19.23
CA TYR A 1 2.20 19.67 20.33
C TYR A 1 2.83 21.02 20.00
N PHE A 2 4.14 21.08 19.71
CA PHE A 2 4.87 22.35 19.52
C PHE A 2 4.27 23.25 18.44
N ALA A 3 3.89 22.69 17.28
CA ALA A 3 3.21 23.45 16.21
C ALA A 3 1.87 24.01 16.65
N LEU A 4 1.06 23.25 17.39
CA LEU A 4 -0.24 23.68 17.89
C LEU A 4 -0.15 24.71 19.01
N ALA A 5 0.96 24.71 19.78
CA ALA A 5 1.15 25.62 20.90
C ALA A 5 1.63 27.02 20.47
N THR A 6 1.86 27.24 19.17
CA THR A 6 2.25 28.57 18.67
C THR A 6 1.09 29.54 18.71
N PRO A 7 1.33 30.84 18.97
CA PRO A 7 0.27 31.86 18.95
C PRO A 7 -0.44 31.96 17.60
N GLU A 8 0.32 31.72 16.52
CA GLU A 8 -0.19 31.78 15.14
C GLU A 8 -1.21 30.67 14.86
N VAL A 9 -0.99 29.46 15.39
CA VAL A 9 -1.90 28.31 15.19
C VAL A 9 -3.00 28.27 16.23
N ALA A 10 -2.72 28.66 17.47
CA ALA A 10 -3.69 28.73 18.59
C ALA A 10 -4.45 27.41 18.85
N GLY A 11 -3.78 26.26 18.71
CA GLY A 11 -4.38 24.95 18.95
C GLY A 11 -5.21 24.39 17.79
N LEU A 12 -6.01 23.37 18.08
CA LEU A 12 -6.91 22.78 17.09
C LEU A 12 -8.06 23.71 16.71
N SER A 13 -8.56 24.51 17.65
CA SER A 13 -9.60 25.51 17.40
C SER A 13 -9.13 26.58 16.43
N GLY A 14 -7.89 27.05 16.60
CA GLY A 14 -7.31 28.04 15.70
C GLY A 14 -7.11 27.51 14.27
N LEU A 15 -6.80 26.22 14.09
CA LEU A 15 -6.78 25.61 12.76
C LEU A 15 -8.16 25.65 12.08
N LEU A 16 -9.24 25.38 12.84
CA LEU A 16 -10.60 25.41 12.32
C LEU A 16 -11.05 26.81 11.91
N GLU A 17 -10.59 27.83 12.62
CA GLU A 17 -10.94 29.24 12.35
C GLU A 17 -10.15 29.83 11.18
N GLN A 18 -8.90 29.42 11.01
CA GLN A 18 -7.98 30.02 10.02
C GLN A 18 -7.97 29.31 8.67
N LEU A 19 -8.28 28.01 8.64
CA LEU A 19 -8.29 27.24 7.41
C LEU A 19 -9.69 27.20 6.80
N PRO A 20 -9.80 27.21 5.45
CA PRO A 20 -11.08 27.04 4.78
C PRO A 20 -11.78 25.74 5.21
N SER A 21 -13.10 25.78 5.38
CA SER A 21 -13.89 24.59 5.76
C SER A 21 -13.74 23.43 4.76
N SER A 22 -13.45 23.71 3.50
CA SER A 22 -13.16 22.72 2.47
C SER A 22 -11.92 21.86 2.79
N THR A 23 -10.96 22.38 3.56
CA THR A 23 -9.76 21.66 4.00
C THR A 23 -10.08 20.47 4.92
N PHE A 24 -11.20 20.54 5.64
CA PHE A 24 -11.64 19.51 6.58
C PHE A 24 -12.64 18.50 5.98
N ASN A 25 -12.98 18.65 4.69
CA ASN A 25 -13.88 17.73 4.02
C ASN A 25 -13.14 16.42 3.68
N PHE A 26 -13.67 15.28 4.17
CA PHE A 26 -13.15 13.96 3.84
C PHE A 26 -13.55 13.49 2.44
N LEU A 27 -14.63 14.03 1.91
CA LEU A 27 -15.08 13.75 0.55
C LEU A 27 -14.65 14.89 -0.37
N PRO A 28 -14.16 14.58 -1.58
CA PRO A 28 -13.81 15.61 -2.54
C PRO A 28 -15.04 16.39 -2.98
N ASN A 29 -14.86 17.67 -3.29
CA ASN A 29 -15.92 18.45 -3.93
C ASN A 29 -16.12 17.93 -5.35
N PHE A 30 -17.28 17.36 -5.63
CA PHE A 30 -17.67 16.90 -6.97
C PHE A 30 -18.14 18.08 -7.84
N GLY A 31 -17.26 19.05 -8.10
CA GLY A 31 -17.50 20.08 -9.10
C GLY A 31 -17.27 19.52 -10.49
N MET A 32 -18.31 19.50 -11.33
CA MET A 32 -18.22 19.02 -12.72
C MET A 32 -17.45 19.97 -13.66
N SER A 33 -16.90 21.06 -13.19
CA SER A 33 -16.13 21.99 -14.01
C SER A 33 -14.74 22.22 -13.42
N GLY A 34 -13.71 22.00 -14.25
CA GLY A 34 -12.30 22.20 -13.94
C GLY A 34 -11.88 23.67 -13.69
N THR A 35 -12.75 24.48 -13.14
CA THR A 35 -12.56 25.90 -12.82
C THR A 35 -12.61 26.18 -11.32
N SER A 36 -12.62 25.16 -10.44
CA SER A 36 -12.54 25.44 -9.01
C SER A 36 -11.10 25.84 -8.66
N THR A 37 -10.92 27.09 -8.33
CA THR A 37 -9.73 27.70 -7.72
C THR A 37 -9.42 27.15 -6.32
N ASP A 38 -10.20 26.19 -5.82
CA ASP A 38 -9.98 25.52 -4.55
C ASP A 38 -8.82 24.53 -4.66
N THR A 39 -7.72 24.88 -4.02
CA THR A 39 -6.46 24.12 -3.94
C THR A 39 -6.66 22.69 -3.41
N PHE A 40 -7.81 22.39 -2.81
CA PHE A 40 -8.16 21.11 -2.17
C PHE A 40 -9.26 20.32 -2.90
N SER A 41 -9.63 20.71 -4.12
CA SER A 41 -10.59 19.93 -4.93
C SER A 41 -9.87 18.79 -5.64
N LEU A 42 -10.36 17.56 -5.44
CA LEU A 42 -9.88 16.39 -6.16
C LEU A 42 -10.78 16.15 -7.38
N PRO A 43 -10.23 16.05 -8.62
CA PRO A 43 -11.03 15.68 -9.78
C PRO A 43 -11.75 14.34 -9.58
N VAL A 44 -12.97 14.22 -10.12
CA VAL A 44 -13.75 12.97 -10.01
C VAL A 44 -12.98 11.77 -10.58
N THR A 45 -12.23 11.97 -11.66
CA THR A 45 -11.38 10.94 -12.27
C THR A 45 -10.31 10.44 -11.30
N ALA A 46 -9.63 11.35 -10.62
CA ALA A 46 -8.64 11.02 -9.60
C ALA A 46 -9.27 10.26 -8.42
N PHE A 47 -10.45 10.69 -7.96
CA PHE A 47 -11.19 10.00 -6.91
C PHE A 47 -11.57 8.56 -7.31
N ILE A 48 -12.06 8.38 -8.53
CA ILE A 48 -12.37 7.04 -9.07
C ILE A 48 -11.10 6.19 -9.20
N ALA A 49 -10.00 6.79 -9.67
CA ALA A 49 -8.72 6.08 -9.78
C ALA A 49 -8.21 5.62 -8.40
N TYR A 50 -8.26 6.46 -7.39
CA TYR A 50 -7.83 6.10 -6.02
C TYR A 50 -8.74 5.06 -5.36
N LEU A 51 -10.05 5.31 -5.32
CA LEU A 51 -11.00 4.43 -4.64
C LEU A 51 -11.38 3.19 -5.45
N GLY A 52 -11.51 3.33 -6.76
CA GLY A 52 -11.98 2.25 -7.61
C GLY A 52 -10.88 1.34 -8.14
N VAL A 53 -9.66 1.84 -8.28
CA VAL A 53 -8.60 1.11 -9.00
C VAL A 53 -7.35 0.88 -8.16
N GLN A 54 -6.78 1.89 -7.56
CA GLN A 54 -5.45 1.81 -6.96
C GLN A 54 -5.31 0.73 -5.88
N TRP A 55 -6.28 0.59 -4.98
CA TRP A 55 -6.16 -0.29 -3.82
C TRP A 55 -6.00 -1.78 -4.19
N TRP A 56 -6.60 -2.24 -5.25
CA TRP A 56 -6.47 -3.63 -5.71
C TRP A 56 -5.46 -3.80 -6.84
N ALA A 57 -5.24 -2.75 -7.64
CA ALA A 57 -4.35 -2.82 -8.79
C ALA A 57 -2.88 -2.99 -8.39
N ASN A 58 -2.48 -2.40 -7.26
CA ASN A 58 -1.09 -2.40 -6.80
C ASN A 58 -0.79 -3.41 -5.68
N TRP A 59 -1.79 -4.16 -5.24
CA TRP A 59 -1.64 -5.15 -4.18
C TRP A 59 -0.87 -4.61 -2.96
N TYR A 60 -1.53 -3.77 -2.19
CA TYR A 60 -1.04 -3.33 -0.88
C TYR A 60 -1.58 -4.28 0.24
N PRO A 61 -0.83 -4.60 1.33
CA PRO A 61 0.30 -3.86 1.86
C PRO A 61 1.66 -4.50 1.49
N GLY A 62 2.67 -3.65 1.25
CA GLY A 62 4.06 -4.02 1.04
C GLY A 62 4.50 -4.02 -0.42
N GLN A 63 3.59 -3.82 -1.36
CA GLN A 63 3.87 -3.72 -2.81
C GLN A 63 4.73 -4.88 -3.36
N GLU A 64 4.68 -6.02 -2.69
CA GLU A 64 5.46 -7.18 -3.08
C GLU A 64 4.66 -8.07 -4.02
N PRO A 65 5.24 -8.46 -5.15
CA PRO A 65 4.72 -9.55 -5.93
C PRO A 65 4.59 -10.80 -5.04
N GLY A 66 3.38 -11.29 -4.88
CA GLY A 66 3.12 -12.42 -3.99
C GLY A 66 2.41 -12.06 -2.68
N GLY A 67 2.12 -10.80 -2.45
CA GLY A 67 1.16 -10.34 -1.45
C GLY A 67 1.62 -10.44 -0.02
N GLY A 68 2.46 -9.54 0.39
CA GLY A 68 2.64 -9.25 1.80
C GLY A 68 3.45 -10.25 2.60
N GLY A 69 4.54 -10.76 2.09
CA GLY A 69 5.47 -11.60 2.84
C GLY A 69 5.91 -10.94 4.16
N TYR A 70 6.04 -9.63 4.17
CA TYR A 70 6.35 -8.85 5.37
C TYR A 70 5.24 -8.94 6.45
N ILE A 71 3.97 -8.93 6.06
CA ILE A 71 2.82 -9.13 6.96
C ILE A 71 2.67 -10.61 7.29
N ALA A 72 2.79 -11.50 6.31
CA ALA A 72 2.73 -12.94 6.50
C ALA A 72 3.76 -13.43 7.53
N GLN A 73 4.99 -12.91 7.50
CA GLN A 73 6.02 -13.23 8.49
C GLN A 73 5.57 -12.93 9.93
N ARG A 74 4.85 -11.82 10.13
CA ARG A 74 4.32 -11.47 11.46
C ARG A 74 3.16 -12.34 11.86
N MET A 75 2.29 -12.68 10.91
CA MET A 75 1.19 -13.63 11.15
C MET A 75 1.73 -15.00 11.57
N PHE A 76 2.76 -15.49 10.88
CA PHE A 76 3.39 -16.79 11.22
C PHE A 76 4.15 -16.78 12.55
N SER A 77 4.55 -15.64 13.07
CA SER A 77 5.20 -15.52 14.38
C SER A 77 4.21 -15.54 15.56
N THR A 78 2.91 -15.56 15.30
CA THR A 78 1.88 -15.55 16.35
C THR A 78 1.64 -16.95 16.91
N ARG A 79 1.10 -17.01 18.13
CA ARG A 79 0.88 -18.27 18.85
C ARG A 79 -0.16 -19.19 18.18
N ASN A 80 -1.19 -18.62 17.58
CA ASN A 80 -2.28 -19.33 16.89
C ASN A 80 -3.04 -18.38 15.96
N GLU A 81 -3.97 -18.90 15.17
CA GLU A 81 -4.77 -18.16 14.19
C GLU A 81 -5.55 -17.00 14.81
N ARG A 82 -6.13 -17.19 16.01
CA ARG A 82 -6.85 -16.11 16.70
C ARG A 82 -5.93 -14.95 17.07
N HIS A 83 -4.72 -15.22 17.56
CA HIS A 83 -3.73 -14.17 17.83
C HIS A 83 -3.26 -13.49 16.55
N SER A 84 -3.13 -14.24 15.45
CA SER A 84 -2.81 -13.68 14.14
C SER A 84 -3.88 -12.69 13.67
N LEU A 85 -5.16 -13.09 13.75
CA LEU A 85 -6.28 -12.22 13.39
C LEU A 85 -6.30 -10.92 14.21
N PHE A 86 -6.21 -11.03 15.55
CA PHE A 86 -6.21 -9.86 16.43
C PHE A 86 -4.97 -8.99 16.25
N ALA A 87 -3.80 -9.56 15.99
CA ALA A 87 -2.59 -8.80 15.68
C ALA A 87 -2.76 -7.97 14.41
N MET A 88 -3.36 -8.55 13.37
CA MET A 88 -3.64 -7.85 12.12
C MET A 88 -4.71 -6.77 12.29
N LEU A 89 -5.78 -7.06 13.03
CA LEU A 89 -6.81 -6.06 13.33
C LEU A 89 -6.21 -4.87 14.11
N TRP A 90 -5.43 -5.16 15.15
CA TRP A 90 -4.76 -4.12 15.92
C TRP A 90 -3.78 -3.30 15.08
N PHE A 91 -2.98 -3.98 14.25
CA PHE A 91 -2.09 -3.29 13.31
C PHE A 91 -2.89 -2.36 12.39
N THR A 92 -3.99 -2.83 11.82
CA THR A 92 -4.83 -2.05 10.90
C THR A 92 -5.40 -0.81 11.59
N VAL A 93 -5.96 -0.96 12.79
CA VAL A 93 -6.49 0.18 13.55
C VAL A 93 -5.38 1.15 13.96
N ALA A 94 -4.28 0.67 14.52
CA ALA A 94 -3.19 1.53 14.96
C ALA A 94 -2.53 2.26 13.78
N HIS A 95 -2.29 1.56 12.68
CA HIS A 95 -1.56 2.09 11.54
C HIS A 95 -2.41 3.02 10.66
N TYR A 96 -3.67 2.66 10.40
CA TYR A 96 -4.52 3.40 9.47
C TYR A 96 -5.48 4.38 10.15
N CYS A 97 -5.86 4.15 11.42
CA CYS A 97 -6.81 5.02 12.09
C CYS A 97 -6.15 5.98 13.09
N LEU A 98 -5.14 5.54 13.86
CA LEU A 98 -4.53 6.37 14.90
C LEU A 98 -3.29 7.14 14.39
N ARG A 99 -2.37 6.45 13.73
CA ARG A 99 -1.08 6.98 13.32
C ARG A 99 -1.14 8.16 12.34
N PRO A 100 -2.09 8.28 11.40
CA PRO A 100 -2.14 9.40 10.46
C PRO A 100 -2.41 10.75 11.10
N TRP A 101 -3.15 10.80 12.20
CA TRP A 101 -3.63 12.06 12.78
C TRP A 101 -2.52 13.01 13.23
N PRO A 102 -1.47 12.59 13.94
CA PRO A 102 -0.36 13.49 14.27
C PRO A 102 0.27 14.14 13.04
N TRP A 103 0.36 13.41 11.92
CA TRP A 103 0.93 13.96 10.67
C TRP A 103 -0.02 14.93 9.98
N ILE A 104 -1.30 14.57 9.91
CA ILE A 104 -2.35 15.44 9.36
C ILE A 104 -2.40 16.77 10.13
N ILE A 105 -2.39 16.72 11.46
CA ILE A 105 -2.40 17.92 12.30
C ILE A 105 -1.16 18.79 12.04
N VAL A 106 0.03 18.21 11.91
CA VAL A 106 1.23 18.99 11.59
C VAL A 106 1.14 19.56 10.18
N ALA A 107 0.65 18.81 9.21
CA ALA A 107 0.44 19.29 7.85
C ALA A 107 -0.55 20.47 7.81
N LEU A 108 -1.66 20.40 8.55
CA LEU A 108 -2.59 21.53 8.68
C LEU A 108 -1.94 22.75 9.34
N ALA A 109 -1.12 22.53 10.37
CA ALA A 109 -0.39 23.61 11.01
C ALA A 109 0.63 24.28 10.05
N THR A 110 1.24 23.54 9.14
CA THR A 110 2.15 24.11 8.14
C THR A 110 1.45 25.05 7.17
N LEU A 111 0.18 24.83 6.84
CA LEU A 111 -0.60 25.72 5.99
C LEU A 111 -0.80 27.10 6.63
N VAL A 112 -0.89 27.15 7.96
CA VAL A 112 -1.01 28.39 8.73
C VAL A 112 0.36 29.05 8.94
N LEU A 113 1.37 28.25 9.34
CA LEU A 113 2.70 28.75 9.69
C LEU A 113 3.53 29.21 8.48
N TYR A 114 3.30 28.58 7.32
CA TYR A 114 4.06 28.85 6.11
C TYR A 114 3.13 29.00 4.89
N PRO A 115 2.31 30.05 4.83
CA PRO A 115 1.39 30.27 3.73
C PRO A 115 2.15 30.46 2.41
N GLY A 116 1.73 29.70 1.40
CA GLY A 116 2.35 29.77 0.06
C GLY A 116 3.71 29.07 -0.06
N LEU A 117 3.98 28.06 0.80
CA LEU A 117 5.21 27.27 0.73
C LEU A 117 5.36 26.62 -0.65
N ALA A 118 6.47 26.89 -1.33
CA ALA A 118 6.75 26.40 -2.69
C ALA A 118 6.91 24.86 -2.72
N ASP A 119 7.48 24.30 -1.68
CA ASP A 119 7.65 22.85 -1.51
C ASP A 119 6.88 22.38 -0.25
N PRO A 120 5.67 21.83 -0.41
CA PRO A 120 4.87 21.34 0.72
C PRO A 120 5.54 20.19 1.50
N GLU A 121 6.43 19.41 0.88
CA GLU A 121 7.14 18.31 1.53
C GLU A 121 8.14 18.82 2.58
N ALA A 122 8.68 20.01 2.40
CA ALA A 122 9.58 20.65 3.35
C ALA A 122 8.89 21.13 4.65
N GLY A 123 7.56 21.31 4.62
CA GLY A 123 6.80 21.92 5.72
C GLY A 123 6.98 21.22 7.06
N TYR A 124 6.98 19.90 7.07
CA TYR A 124 7.19 19.12 8.29
C TYR A 124 8.59 19.32 8.88
N ALA A 125 9.62 19.35 8.05
CA ALA A 125 11.00 19.58 8.47
C ALA A 125 11.19 21.03 8.98
N MET A 126 10.53 22.00 8.36
CA MET A 126 10.54 23.40 8.78
C MET A 126 9.90 23.59 10.16
N VAL A 127 8.77 22.93 10.43
CA VAL A 127 8.17 22.95 11.79
C VAL A 127 9.12 22.39 12.84
N ILE A 128 9.82 21.30 12.53
CA ILE A 128 10.82 20.73 13.46
C ILE A 128 11.96 21.73 13.67
N ARG A 129 12.45 22.34 12.60
CA ARG A 129 13.56 23.30 12.65
C ARG A 129 13.22 24.52 13.51
N ASP A 130 12.03 25.08 13.33
CA ASP A 130 11.71 26.43 13.83
C ASP A 130 11.01 26.39 15.20
N TYR A 131 10.14 25.39 15.44
CA TYR A 131 9.27 25.36 16.61
C TYR A 131 9.59 24.29 17.64
N VAL A 132 10.46 23.33 17.33
CA VAL A 132 10.80 22.28 18.30
C VAL A 132 12.02 22.67 19.10
N PRO A 133 12.00 22.62 20.45
CA PRO A 133 13.16 22.92 21.31
C PRO A 133 14.33 21.97 21.05
N SER A 134 15.56 22.43 21.31
CA SER A 134 16.81 21.74 20.94
C SER A 134 16.88 20.28 21.37
N GLY A 135 16.52 19.96 22.62
CA GLY A 135 16.54 18.57 23.13
C GLY A 135 15.55 17.66 22.39
N TRP A 136 14.32 18.13 22.19
CA TRP A 136 13.29 17.40 21.44
C TRP A 136 13.64 17.29 19.96
N LYS A 137 14.25 18.33 19.38
CA LYS A 137 14.74 18.33 18.00
C LYS A 137 15.75 17.21 17.78
N GLY A 138 16.74 17.08 18.68
CA GLY A 138 17.72 15.99 18.63
C GLY A 138 17.07 14.60 18.72
N LEU A 139 16.09 14.43 19.62
CA LEU A 139 15.33 13.17 19.75
C LEU A 139 14.56 12.84 18.48
N LEU A 140 13.85 13.81 17.89
CA LEU A 140 13.10 13.60 16.65
C LEU A 140 14.02 13.24 15.48
N VAL A 141 15.12 13.96 15.29
CA VAL A 141 16.11 13.65 14.25
C VAL A 141 16.69 12.25 14.46
N GLY A 142 17.06 11.89 15.71
CA GLY A 142 17.49 10.54 16.03
C GLY A 142 16.43 9.47 15.73
N THR A 143 15.15 9.77 15.98
CA THR A 143 14.03 8.87 15.65
C THR A 143 13.89 8.66 14.13
N PHE A 144 14.06 9.72 13.33
CA PHE A 144 14.03 9.59 11.87
C PHE A 144 15.19 8.74 11.35
N PHE A 145 16.41 8.95 11.86
CA PHE A 145 17.55 8.10 11.50
C PHE A 145 17.33 6.65 11.90
N ALA A 146 16.80 6.39 13.09
CA ALA A 146 16.49 5.03 13.54
C ALA A 146 15.43 4.36 12.65
N ALA A 147 14.37 5.07 12.29
CA ALA A 147 13.33 4.59 11.39
C ALA A 147 13.87 4.32 9.98
N TYR A 148 14.69 5.23 9.44
CA TYR A 148 15.37 5.06 8.16
C TYR A 148 16.28 3.82 8.16
N MET A 149 17.16 3.69 9.14
CA MET A 149 18.06 2.55 9.27
C MET A 149 17.29 1.22 9.36
N SER A 150 16.23 1.18 10.16
CA SER A 150 15.39 0.00 10.30
C SER A 150 14.75 -0.41 8.96
N THR A 151 14.19 0.53 8.23
CA THR A 151 13.53 0.27 6.95
C THR A 151 14.53 -0.16 5.88
N VAL A 152 15.61 0.62 5.68
CA VAL A 152 16.61 0.33 4.65
C VAL A 152 17.30 -1.00 4.90
N SER A 153 17.71 -1.28 6.16
CA SER A 153 18.32 -2.55 6.53
C SER A 153 17.39 -3.74 6.21
N THR A 154 16.11 -3.63 6.54
CA THR A 154 15.14 -4.69 6.27
C THR A 154 14.96 -4.91 4.76
N GLN A 155 14.80 -3.86 3.98
CA GLN A 155 14.61 -3.96 2.52
C GLN A 155 15.86 -4.52 1.81
N LEU A 156 17.05 -4.07 2.21
CA LEU A 156 18.31 -4.59 1.66
C LEU A 156 18.51 -6.08 1.98
N ASN A 157 18.22 -6.50 3.22
CA ASN A 157 18.30 -7.91 3.61
C ASN A 157 17.30 -8.77 2.83
N TRP A 158 16.10 -8.29 2.60
CA TRP A 158 15.10 -8.99 1.81
C TRP A 158 15.51 -9.10 0.35
N GLY A 159 15.85 -7.98 -0.30
CA GLY A 159 16.32 -7.98 -1.67
C GLY A 159 17.53 -8.90 -1.87
N SER A 160 18.49 -8.84 -0.95
CA SER A 160 19.64 -9.74 -0.93
C SER A 160 19.23 -11.20 -0.79
N SER A 161 18.29 -11.52 0.10
CA SER A 161 17.77 -12.88 0.30
C SER A 161 17.14 -13.44 -0.99
N TYR A 162 16.34 -12.67 -1.71
CA TYR A 162 15.77 -13.07 -2.99
C TYR A 162 16.86 -13.33 -4.04
N LEU A 163 17.83 -12.42 -4.17
CA LEU A 163 18.92 -12.59 -5.13
C LEU A 163 19.77 -13.83 -4.83
N VAL A 164 20.03 -14.11 -3.57
CA VAL A 164 20.88 -15.23 -3.16
C VAL A 164 20.12 -16.56 -3.19
N ASN A 165 18.96 -16.65 -2.56
CA ASN A 165 18.27 -17.93 -2.42
C ASN A 165 17.48 -18.31 -3.67
N ASP A 166 16.77 -17.33 -4.27
CA ASP A 166 15.87 -17.61 -5.38
C ASP A 166 16.55 -17.54 -6.75
N VAL A 167 17.64 -16.77 -6.88
CA VAL A 167 18.38 -16.66 -8.14
C VAL A 167 19.71 -17.42 -8.07
N TYR A 168 20.63 -17.03 -7.18
CA TYR A 168 21.98 -17.59 -7.16
C TYR A 168 21.99 -19.08 -6.80
N ALA A 169 21.47 -19.47 -5.64
CA ALA A 169 21.46 -20.85 -5.17
C ALA A 169 20.58 -21.76 -6.03
N ARG A 170 19.47 -21.22 -6.58
CA ARG A 170 18.53 -22.03 -7.34
C ARG A 170 18.95 -22.25 -8.79
N PHE A 171 19.49 -21.23 -9.47
CA PHE A 171 19.74 -21.27 -10.91
C PHE A 171 21.22 -21.26 -11.27
N LEU A 172 22.08 -20.60 -10.47
CA LEU A 172 23.48 -20.44 -10.81
C LEU A 172 24.39 -21.48 -10.13
N ARG A 173 24.15 -21.75 -8.85
CA ARG A 173 25.03 -22.65 -8.07
C ARG A 173 24.29 -23.40 -6.98
N ARG A 174 23.72 -24.54 -7.35
CA ARG A 174 22.87 -25.36 -6.46
C ARG A 174 23.59 -25.96 -5.26
N ASP A 175 24.88 -26.19 -5.40
CA ASP A 175 25.74 -26.81 -4.38
C ASP A 175 26.60 -25.76 -3.64
N ALA A 176 26.16 -24.51 -3.59
CA ALA A 176 26.88 -23.45 -2.91
C ALA A 176 26.98 -23.72 -1.40
N GLN A 177 28.18 -23.52 -0.83
CA GLN A 177 28.44 -23.68 0.59
C GLN A 177 27.92 -22.44 1.37
N ASP A 178 27.60 -22.61 2.65
CA ASP A 178 27.07 -21.54 3.50
C ASP A 178 27.96 -20.29 3.52
N LEU A 179 29.29 -20.45 3.57
CA LEU A 179 30.24 -19.32 3.54
C LEU A 179 30.17 -18.54 2.23
N GLU A 180 29.97 -19.24 1.12
CA GLU A 180 29.81 -18.65 -0.21
C GLU A 180 28.47 -17.86 -0.28
N LEU A 181 27.37 -18.46 0.20
CA LEU A 181 26.06 -17.79 0.26
C LEU A 181 26.12 -16.52 1.10
N VAL A 182 26.82 -16.52 2.23
CA VAL A 182 27.04 -15.34 3.04
C VAL A 182 27.86 -14.25 2.30
N ALA A 183 28.90 -14.65 1.57
CA ALA A 183 29.72 -13.70 0.80
C ALA A 183 28.90 -13.06 -0.34
N ILE A 184 28.14 -13.86 -1.09
CA ILE A 184 27.24 -13.38 -2.14
C ILE A 184 26.13 -12.50 -1.58
N SER A 185 25.58 -12.84 -0.41
CA SER A 185 24.58 -12.00 0.28
C SER A 185 25.12 -10.61 0.61
N ARG A 186 26.33 -10.53 1.13
CA ARG A 186 27.00 -9.23 1.40
C ARG A 186 27.22 -8.43 0.12
N LEU A 187 27.68 -9.08 -0.94
CA LEU A 187 27.85 -8.43 -2.23
C LEU A 187 26.52 -7.93 -2.80
N ALA A 188 25.47 -8.75 -2.76
CA ALA A 188 24.12 -8.38 -3.20
C ALA A 188 23.57 -7.19 -2.40
N THR A 189 23.78 -7.17 -1.08
CA THR A 189 23.37 -6.04 -0.22
C THR A 189 24.06 -4.75 -0.64
N VAL A 190 25.38 -4.78 -0.87
CA VAL A 190 26.13 -3.61 -1.34
C VAL A 190 25.67 -3.18 -2.73
N ALA A 191 25.49 -4.12 -3.65
CA ALA A 191 25.01 -3.81 -5.00
C ALA A 191 23.61 -3.15 -4.98
N LEU A 192 22.70 -3.69 -4.18
CA LEU A 192 21.35 -3.11 -3.99
C LEU A 192 21.41 -1.70 -3.37
N MET A 193 22.30 -1.48 -2.39
CA MET A 193 22.47 -0.18 -1.78
C MET A 193 23.01 0.85 -2.79
N VAL A 194 24.01 0.48 -3.58
CA VAL A 194 24.56 1.36 -4.63
C VAL A 194 23.52 1.65 -5.71
N PHE A 195 22.78 0.62 -6.14
CA PHE A 195 21.71 0.78 -7.14
C PHE A 195 20.58 1.67 -6.60
N GLY A 196 20.10 1.42 -5.38
CA GLY A 196 19.08 2.24 -4.75
C GLY A 196 19.53 3.70 -4.56
N GLY A 197 20.78 3.91 -4.13
CA GLY A 197 21.38 5.23 -4.07
C GLY A 197 21.43 5.94 -5.42
N ALA A 198 21.83 5.22 -6.48
CA ALA A 198 21.84 5.78 -7.83
C ALA A 198 20.42 6.19 -8.30
N VAL A 199 19.41 5.34 -8.05
CA VAL A 199 18.02 5.68 -8.39
C VAL A 199 17.53 6.93 -7.68
N THR A 200 17.96 7.16 -6.42
CA THR A 200 17.57 8.35 -5.65
C THR A 200 17.97 9.66 -6.33
N PHE A 201 19.06 9.69 -7.10
CA PHE A 201 19.48 10.89 -7.85
C PHE A 201 18.55 11.26 -9.02
N TYR A 202 17.68 10.35 -9.45
CA TYR A 202 16.69 10.58 -10.50
C TYR A 202 15.31 10.94 -9.98
N LEU A 203 15.13 10.99 -8.67
CA LEU A 203 13.85 11.27 -8.02
C LEU A 203 13.90 12.68 -7.41
N ASP A 204 13.06 13.56 -7.88
CA ASP A 204 13.02 14.95 -7.45
C ASP A 204 12.21 15.15 -6.16
N SER A 205 11.25 14.24 -5.88
CA SER A 205 10.38 14.33 -4.72
C SER A 205 9.95 12.94 -4.20
N ILE A 206 9.51 12.89 -2.93
CA ILE A 206 8.92 11.69 -2.32
C ILE A 206 7.65 11.28 -3.06
N ARG A 207 6.85 12.26 -3.46
CA ARG A 207 5.63 12.06 -4.24
C ARG A 207 5.93 11.36 -5.57
N GLN A 208 6.92 11.83 -6.32
CA GLN A 208 7.35 11.21 -7.58
C GLN A 208 7.82 9.76 -7.39
N ALA A 209 8.53 9.48 -6.29
CA ALA A 209 8.94 8.11 -5.95
C ALA A 209 7.73 7.19 -5.72
N TRP A 210 6.70 7.68 -5.01
CA TRP A 210 5.46 6.94 -4.80
C TRP A 210 4.66 6.72 -6.09
N GLU A 211 4.49 7.76 -6.89
CA GLU A 211 3.80 7.68 -8.18
C GLU A 211 4.49 6.65 -9.09
N PHE A 212 5.84 6.71 -9.18
CA PHE A 212 6.63 5.72 -9.90
C PHE A 212 6.38 4.28 -9.42
N ALA A 213 6.44 4.04 -8.11
CA ALA A 213 6.22 2.71 -7.54
C ALA A 213 4.81 2.20 -7.80
N LEU A 214 3.79 3.06 -7.70
CA LEU A 214 2.39 2.74 -7.94
C LEU A 214 2.15 2.44 -9.43
N GLU A 215 2.67 3.25 -10.34
CA GLU A 215 2.52 3.06 -11.78
C GLU A 215 3.24 1.80 -12.29
N CYS A 216 4.47 1.57 -11.84
CA CYS A 216 5.23 0.36 -12.19
C CYS A 216 4.59 -0.95 -11.68
N GLY A 217 3.81 -0.88 -10.60
CA GLY A 217 3.08 -2.02 -10.05
C GLY A 217 1.64 -2.16 -10.57
N SER A 218 1.19 -1.25 -11.44
CA SER A 218 -0.22 -1.17 -11.83
C SER A 218 -0.72 -2.40 -12.59
N GLY A 219 -1.77 -3.01 -12.07
CA GLY A 219 -2.42 -4.19 -12.66
C GLY A 219 -1.81 -5.54 -12.22
N VAL A 220 -0.68 -5.54 -11.50
CA VAL A 220 -0.11 -6.76 -10.92
C VAL A 220 -0.99 -7.29 -9.78
N GLY A 221 -1.64 -6.41 -9.04
CA GLY A 221 -2.50 -6.80 -7.92
C GLY A 221 -3.64 -7.73 -8.34
N LEU A 222 -4.24 -7.51 -9.50
CA LEU A 222 -5.36 -8.33 -9.96
C LEU A 222 -4.96 -9.79 -10.19
N VAL A 223 -3.85 -10.07 -10.82
CA VAL A 223 -3.37 -11.44 -11.03
C VAL A 223 -3.03 -12.11 -9.69
N LEU A 224 -2.46 -11.37 -8.74
CA LEU A 224 -2.13 -11.87 -7.40
C LEU A 224 -3.38 -12.15 -6.55
N ILE A 225 -4.44 -11.39 -6.71
CA ILE A 225 -5.73 -11.67 -6.08
C ILE A 225 -6.37 -12.89 -6.74
N LEU A 226 -6.45 -12.90 -8.07
CA LEU A 226 -7.15 -13.94 -8.80
C LEU A 226 -6.52 -15.32 -8.68
N ARG A 227 -5.23 -15.46 -8.42
CA ARG A 227 -4.60 -16.77 -8.17
C ARG A 227 -5.24 -17.53 -6.99
N TRP A 228 -5.84 -16.83 -6.05
CA TRP A 228 -6.57 -17.45 -4.93
C TRP A 228 -7.97 -17.91 -5.33
N TYR A 229 -8.54 -17.34 -6.40
CA TYR A 229 -9.92 -17.59 -6.82
C TYR A 229 -10.04 -18.28 -8.17
N TRP A 230 -8.96 -18.40 -8.93
CA TRP A 230 -8.95 -18.99 -10.27
C TRP A 230 -7.71 -19.86 -10.50
N TRP A 231 -7.93 -21.17 -10.64
CA TRP A 231 -6.92 -22.20 -10.80
C TRP A 231 -5.99 -22.04 -12.02
N ARG A 232 -6.40 -21.27 -13.01
CA ARG A 232 -5.70 -21.12 -14.28
C ARG A 232 -4.53 -20.14 -14.23
N ILE A 233 -4.42 -19.34 -13.19
CA ILE A 233 -3.30 -18.40 -12.98
C ILE A 233 -2.01 -19.20 -12.75
N THR A 234 -0.96 -18.87 -13.52
CA THR A 234 0.35 -19.52 -13.49
C THR A 234 1.46 -18.52 -13.16
N ALA A 235 2.65 -19.00 -12.87
CA ALA A 235 3.83 -18.16 -12.70
C ALA A 235 4.10 -17.27 -13.93
N ILE A 236 3.82 -17.76 -15.14
CA ILE A 236 3.96 -16.98 -16.37
C ILE A 236 2.96 -15.81 -16.38
N SER A 237 1.74 -16.01 -15.90
CA SER A 237 0.76 -14.93 -15.76
C SER A 237 1.29 -13.79 -14.86
N GLU A 238 1.86 -14.15 -13.71
CA GLU A 238 2.42 -13.19 -12.75
C GLU A 238 3.65 -12.46 -13.31
N ILE A 239 4.58 -13.19 -13.92
CA ILE A 239 5.78 -12.61 -14.56
C ILE A 239 5.37 -11.66 -15.70
N THR A 240 4.41 -12.06 -16.53
CA THR A 240 3.90 -11.21 -17.62
C THR A 240 3.26 -9.95 -17.07
N ALA A 241 2.51 -10.02 -15.98
CA ALA A 241 1.92 -8.86 -15.36
C ALA A 241 2.99 -7.83 -14.90
N VAL A 242 4.06 -8.30 -14.26
CA VAL A 242 5.16 -7.41 -13.81
C VAL A 242 5.87 -6.76 -15.01
N ILE A 243 6.19 -7.54 -16.03
CA ILE A 243 6.86 -7.01 -17.24
C ILE A 243 5.94 -6.04 -17.99
N ALA A 244 4.67 -6.38 -18.14
CA ALA A 244 3.70 -5.54 -18.83
C ALA A 244 3.42 -4.23 -18.10
N ALA A 245 3.36 -4.24 -16.75
CA ALA A 245 3.19 -3.03 -15.96
C ALA A 245 4.38 -2.08 -16.14
N ALA A 246 5.61 -2.59 -16.04
CA ALA A 246 6.82 -1.80 -16.30
C ALA A 246 6.87 -1.26 -17.73
N ALA A 247 6.60 -2.10 -18.73
CA ALA A 247 6.58 -1.68 -20.14
C ALA A 247 5.51 -0.61 -20.40
N GLY A 248 4.30 -0.78 -19.85
CA GLY A 248 3.22 0.20 -19.93
C GLY A 248 3.60 1.53 -19.29
N PHE A 249 4.20 1.51 -18.11
CA PHE A 249 4.71 2.71 -17.44
C PHE A 249 5.70 3.47 -18.33
N PHE A 250 6.72 2.82 -18.86
CA PHE A 250 7.68 3.46 -19.77
C PHE A 250 7.02 4.00 -21.02
N PHE A 251 6.06 3.27 -21.59
CA PHE A 251 5.31 3.75 -22.75
C PHE A 251 4.53 5.02 -22.43
N VAL A 252 3.77 5.05 -21.34
CA VAL A 252 2.99 6.22 -20.94
C VAL A 252 3.90 7.42 -20.69
N ARG A 253 5.02 7.23 -19.98
CA ARG A 253 5.97 8.33 -19.66
C ARG A 253 6.69 8.90 -20.88
N VAL A 254 7.00 8.07 -21.87
CA VAL A 254 7.77 8.50 -23.06
C VAL A 254 6.87 9.06 -24.16
N PHE A 255 5.71 8.46 -24.38
CA PHE A 255 4.88 8.73 -25.55
C PHE A 255 3.58 9.50 -25.23
N THR A 256 3.27 9.73 -23.96
CA THR A 256 2.05 10.45 -23.57
C THR A 256 2.35 11.50 -22.50
N ASN A 257 1.40 12.45 -22.35
CA ASN A 257 1.43 13.45 -21.27
C ASN A 257 0.47 13.10 -20.12
N ILE A 258 0.07 11.83 -20.02
CA ILE A 258 -0.87 11.39 -18.99
C ILE A 258 -0.10 11.26 -17.68
N SER A 259 -0.56 11.97 -16.66
CA SER A 259 0.03 11.96 -15.33
C SER A 259 -0.76 11.04 -14.38
N PHE A 260 -0.14 10.66 -13.26
CA PHE A 260 -0.80 10.01 -12.17
C PHE A 260 -1.87 10.95 -11.55
N PRO A 261 -3.06 10.47 -11.15
CA PRO A 261 -3.49 9.07 -11.15
C PRO A 261 -4.22 8.58 -12.42
N ASP A 262 -4.42 9.45 -13.41
CA ASP A 262 -5.18 9.11 -14.63
C ASP A 262 -4.48 8.01 -15.45
N SER A 263 -3.15 7.92 -15.37
CA SER A 263 -2.34 6.85 -15.98
C SER A 263 -2.79 5.45 -15.55
N LEU A 264 -3.30 5.28 -14.33
CA LEU A 264 -3.79 3.98 -13.84
C LEU A 264 -4.94 3.42 -14.67
N LEU A 265 -5.80 4.30 -15.20
CA LEU A 265 -6.95 3.91 -16.02
C LEU A 265 -6.53 3.27 -17.36
N TYR A 266 -5.30 3.51 -17.81
CA TYR A 266 -4.71 2.92 -19.01
C TYR A 266 -3.78 1.75 -18.68
N LEU A 267 -2.96 1.89 -17.65
CA LEU A 267 -1.97 0.87 -17.26
C LEU A 267 -2.63 -0.41 -16.75
N VAL A 268 -3.68 -0.31 -15.96
CA VAL A 268 -4.36 -1.49 -15.40
C VAL A 268 -5.05 -2.34 -16.48
N PRO A 269 -5.85 -1.79 -17.41
CA PRO A 269 -6.39 -2.58 -18.51
C PRO A 269 -5.31 -3.17 -19.42
N TRP A 270 -4.25 -2.40 -19.72
CA TRP A 270 -3.11 -2.88 -20.51
C TRP A 270 -2.45 -4.11 -19.86
N THR A 271 -2.04 -3.98 -18.61
CA THR A 271 -1.40 -5.06 -17.85
C THR A 271 -2.33 -6.27 -17.75
N THR A 272 -3.62 -6.03 -17.52
CA THR A 272 -4.64 -7.09 -17.43
C THR A 272 -4.78 -7.84 -18.76
N ALA A 273 -4.84 -7.15 -19.87
CA ALA A 273 -4.90 -7.77 -21.20
C ALA A 273 -3.66 -8.63 -21.48
N CYS A 274 -2.48 -8.14 -21.14
CA CYS A 274 -1.23 -8.87 -21.36
C CYS A 274 -1.17 -10.17 -20.54
N TRP A 275 -1.42 -10.12 -19.23
CA TRP A 275 -1.32 -11.35 -18.42
C TRP A 275 -2.49 -12.31 -18.67
N LEU A 276 -3.69 -11.84 -19.01
CA LEU A 276 -4.79 -12.71 -19.46
C LEU A 276 -4.42 -13.44 -20.75
N GLY A 277 -3.87 -12.70 -21.73
CA GLY A 277 -3.37 -13.30 -22.96
C GLY A 277 -2.31 -14.38 -22.69
N ALA A 278 -1.33 -14.09 -21.85
CA ALA A 278 -0.32 -15.07 -21.44
C ALA A 278 -0.93 -16.27 -20.73
N THR A 279 -1.92 -16.06 -19.85
CA THR A 279 -2.63 -17.14 -19.16
C THR A 279 -3.31 -18.09 -20.13
N TRP A 280 -3.91 -17.61 -21.20
CA TRP A 280 -4.62 -18.44 -22.18
C TRP A 280 -3.68 -19.10 -23.20
N LEU A 281 -2.61 -18.41 -23.57
CA LEU A 281 -1.64 -18.90 -24.57
C LEU A 281 -0.63 -19.92 -23.99
N THR A 282 -0.47 -19.96 -22.66
CA THR A 282 0.49 -20.87 -22.02
C THR A 282 -0.23 -22.09 -21.43
N PRO A 283 0.45 -23.25 -21.30
CA PRO A 283 -0.11 -24.43 -20.66
C PRO A 283 -0.44 -24.16 -19.18
N ALA A 284 -1.47 -24.83 -18.67
CA ALA A 284 -1.82 -24.81 -17.26
C ALA A 284 -0.76 -25.49 -16.40
N GLU A 285 -0.75 -25.21 -15.11
CA GLU A 285 0.03 -25.98 -14.14
C GLU A 285 -0.39 -27.47 -14.17
N PRO A 286 0.55 -28.41 -13.95
CA PRO A 286 0.25 -29.82 -13.87
C PRO A 286 -0.86 -30.10 -12.84
N LEU A 287 -1.83 -30.92 -13.22
CA LEU A 287 -2.99 -31.22 -12.38
C LEU A 287 -2.62 -31.76 -11.01
N GLU A 288 -1.51 -32.50 -10.91
CA GLU A 288 -1.04 -33.04 -9.64
C GLU A 288 -0.59 -31.95 -8.68
N HIS A 289 0.10 -30.90 -9.15
CA HIS A 289 0.46 -29.73 -8.35
C HIS A 289 -0.78 -28.98 -7.85
N LEU A 290 -1.77 -28.80 -8.74
CA LEU A 290 -3.04 -28.16 -8.41
C LEU A 290 -3.82 -28.95 -7.36
N ARG A 291 -3.79 -30.29 -7.44
CA ARG A 291 -4.41 -31.18 -6.45
C ARG A 291 -3.80 -31.07 -5.07
N ILE A 292 -2.45 -31.08 -5.02
CA ILE A 292 -1.71 -30.93 -3.74
C ILE A 292 -2.03 -29.57 -3.11
N PHE A 293 -1.98 -28.50 -3.91
CA PHE A 293 -2.32 -27.16 -3.44
C PHE A 293 -3.75 -27.10 -2.94
N TYR A 294 -4.73 -27.60 -3.71
CA TYR A 294 -6.13 -27.60 -3.34
C TYR A 294 -6.42 -28.32 -2.03
N ARG A 295 -5.79 -29.49 -1.79
CA ARG A 295 -5.94 -30.24 -0.56
C ARG A 295 -5.42 -29.52 0.66
N ARG A 296 -4.33 -28.75 0.50
CA ARG A 296 -3.71 -28.00 1.61
C ARG A 296 -4.40 -26.70 1.92
N VAL A 297 -4.73 -25.94 0.88
CA VAL A 297 -5.18 -24.55 1.00
C VAL A 297 -6.70 -24.43 0.96
N ARG A 298 -7.37 -25.32 0.22
CA ARG A 298 -8.82 -25.29 0.00
C ARG A 298 -9.33 -23.91 -0.39
N PRO A 299 -8.77 -23.31 -1.47
CA PRO A 299 -9.10 -21.94 -1.85
C PRO A 299 -10.60 -21.81 -2.17
N ALA A 300 -11.19 -20.72 -1.68
CA ALA A 300 -12.58 -20.40 -1.93
C ALA A 300 -12.80 -19.94 -3.38
N GLY A 301 -14.00 -20.13 -3.88
CA GLY A 301 -14.44 -19.54 -5.13
C GLY A 301 -14.71 -20.54 -6.27
N PRO A 302 -15.60 -20.16 -7.19
CA PRO A 302 -16.06 -21.03 -8.27
C PRO A 302 -14.96 -21.35 -9.30
N GLY A 303 -13.94 -20.51 -9.42
CA GLY A 303 -12.82 -20.72 -10.33
C GLY A 303 -11.96 -21.94 -10.00
N TRP A 304 -12.09 -22.56 -8.83
CA TRP A 304 -11.41 -23.80 -8.45
C TRP A 304 -12.28 -25.06 -8.64
N SER A 305 -13.52 -24.92 -9.09
CA SER A 305 -14.44 -26.04 -9.28
C SER A 305 -13.89 -27.19 -10.15
N PRO A 306 -13.14 -26.95 -11.25
CA PRO A 306 -12.57 -28.04 -12.05
C PRO A 306 -11.57 -28.91 -11.26
N VAL A 307 -10.75 -28.27 -10.42
CA VAL A 307 -9.78 -28.98 -9.58
C VAL A 307 -10.46 -29.67 -8.41
N ALA A 308 -11.48 -29.05 -7.82
CA ALA A 308 -12.31 -29.66 -6.76
C ALA A 308 -12.99 -30.94 -7.22
N ALA A 309 -13.59 -30.94 -8.43
CA ALA A 309 -14.26 -32.11 -9.01
C ALA A 309 -13.32 -33.31 -9.11
N VAL A 310 -12.07 -33.11 -9.53
CA VAL A 310 -11.05 -34.18 -9.63
C VAL A 310 -10.55 -34.64 -8.27
N ASN A 311 -10.70 -33.82 -7.21
CA ASN A 311 -10.36 -34.16 -5.83
C ASN A 311 -11.53 -34.80 -5.02
N GLY A 312 -12.51 -35.38 -5.68
CA GLY A 312 -13.64 -36.06 -5.03
C GLY A 312 -14.77 -35.12 -4.62
N GLY A 313 -14.84 -33.91 -5.20
CA GLY A 313 -15.94 -32.97 -4.98
C GLY A 313 -15.95 -32.33 -3.58
N GLN A 314 -14.86 -32.46 -2.80
CA GLN A 314 -14.75 -31.78 -1.52
C GLN A 314 -14.87 -30.27 -1.73
N LYS A 315 -15.85 -29.65 -1.06
CA LYS A 315 -15.99 -28.19 -1.06
C LYS A 315 -14.71 -27.55 -0.54
N ALA A 316 -14.37 -26.41 -1.12
CA ALA A 316 -13.18 -25.63 -0.77
C ALA A 316 -13.18 -25.28 0.73
N THR A 317 -13.99 -24.37 1.15
CA THR A 317 -14.24 -24.02 2.54
C THR A 317 -15.73 -24.07 2.80
N ASP A 318 -16.14 -24.20 4.06
CA ASP A 318 -17.57 -24.05 4.42
C ASP A 318 -18.04 -22.59 4.28
N GLU A 319 -17.11 -21.65 4.13
CA GLU A 319 -17.40 -20.23 3.94
C GLU A 319 -17.71 -19.91 2.48
N SER A 320 -18.86 -19.33 2.26
CA SER A 320 -19.26 -18.86 0.93
C SER A 320 -18.48 -17.59 0.56
N LEU A 321 -18.21 -17.40 -0.74
CA LEU A 321 -17.57 -16.18 -1.25
C LEU A 321 -18.33 -14.92 -0.83
N PHE A 322 -19.65 -15.01 -0.69
CA PHE A 322 -20.50 -13.93 -0.22
C PHE A 322 -20.14 -13.50 1.21
N HIS A 323 -19.94 -14.45 2.14
CA HIS A 323 -19.53 -14.12 3.51
C HIS A 323 -18.14 -13.50 3.57
N LEU A 324 -17.20 -13.98 2.73
CA LEU A 324 -15.86 -13.37 2.64
C LEU A 324 -15.93 -11.92 2.14
N CYS A 325 -16.74 -11.65 1.11
CA CYS A 325 -16.96 -10.28 0.64
C CYS A 325 -17.65 -9.40 1.68
N LEU A 326 -18.63 -9.93 2.40
CA LEU A 326 -19.34 -9.21 3.46
C LEU A 326 -18.38 -8.85 4.61
N ASN A 327 -17.55 -9.79 5.06
CA ASN A 327 -16.55 -9.57 6.09
C ASN A 327 -15.49 -8.54 5.65
N TRP A 328 -15.08 -8.58 4.37
CA TRP A 328 -14.19 -7.57 3.81
C TRP A 328 -14.82 -6.17 3.81
N LEU A 329 -16.09 -6.05 3.37
CA LEU A 329 -16.81 -4.78 3.38
C LEU A 329 -17.00 -4.24 4.81
N ALA A 330 -17.34 -5.13 5.76
CA ALA A 330 -17.44 -4.75 7.17
C ALA A 330 -16.10 -4.24 7.72
N GLY A 331 -15.00 -4.92 7.40
CA GLY A 331 -13.65 -4.47 7.77
C GLY A 331 -13.29 -3.11 7.18
N CYS A 332 -13.63 -2.86 5.90
CA CYS A 332 -13.44 -1.55 5.29
C CYS A 332 -14.27 -0.48 6.00
N LEU A 333 -15.55 -0.76 6.26
CA LEU A 333 -16.44 0.15 6.97
C LEU A 333 -15.92 0.46 8.38
N LEU A 334 -15.45 -0.54 9.11
CA LEU A 334 -14.83 -0.38 10.42
C LEU A 334 -13.65 0.60 10.37
N VAL A 335 -12.70 0.36 9.47
CA VAL A 335 -11.47 1.17 9.38
C VAL A 335 -11.77 2.60 8.98
N TYR A 336 -12.57 2.82 7.93
CA TYR A 336 -12.92 4.18 7.50
C TYR A 336 -13.77 4.92 8.52
N SER A 337 -14.71 4.24 9.17
CA SER A 337 -15.52 4.84 10.23
C SER A 337 -14.68 5.23 11.44
N LEU A 338 -13.71 4.41 11.85
CA LEU A 338 -12.78 4.76 12.92
C LEU A 338 -11.87 5.94 12.53
N LEU A 339 -11.31 5.94 11.33
CA LEU A 339 -10.45 7.01 10.85
C LEU A 339 -11.21 8.35 10.83
N ILE A 340 -12.35 8.39 10.14
CA ILE A 340 -13.17 9.61 10.00
C ILE A 340 -13.76 10.02 11.36
N GLY A 341 -14.21 9.05 12.17
CA GLY A 341 -14.76 9.30 13.49
C GLY A 341 -13.75 9.94 14.44
N LEU A 342 -12.50 9.47 14.43
CA LEU A 342 -11.42 10.08 15.21
C LEU A 342 -11.13 11.51 14.74
N GLY A 343 -11.13 11.76 13.43
CA GLY A 343 -10.97 13.11 12.90
C GLY A 343 -12.07 14.06 13.34
N ASN A 344 -13.33 13.63 13.23
CA ASN A 344 -14.46 14.43 13.70
C ASN A 344 -14.40 14.68 15.22
N LEU A 345 -13.93 13.71 16.00
CA LEU A 345 -13.72 13.86 17.44
C LEU A 345 -12.64 14.91 17.75
N LEU A 346 -11.51 14.85 17.05
CA LEU A 346 -10.40 15.79 17.22
C LEU A 346 -10.79 17.23 16.86
N PHE A 347 -11.60 17.40 15.82
CA PHE A 347 -12.06 18.71 15.36
C PHE A 347 -13.41 19.15 15.95
N GLY A 348 -13.89 18.51 17.01
CA GLY A 348 -15.07 18.95 17.77
C GLY A 348 -16.43 18.69 17.12
N SER A 349 -16.49 17.93 16.03
CA SER A 349 -17.73 17.54 15.36
C SER A 349 -18.34 16.29 16.03
N PHE A 350 -18.78 16.41 17.27
CA PHE A 350 -19.19 15.26 18.11
C PHE A 350 -20.37 14.46 17.54
N SER A 351 -21.32 15.10 16.86
CA SER A 351 -22.45 14.40 16.22
C SER A 351 -21.96 13.45 15.12
N ASN A 352 -21.09 13.94 14.23
CA ASN A 352 -20.52 13.14 13.16
C ASN A 352 -19.60 12.04 13.72
N ALA A 353 -18.81 12.35 14.74
CA ALA A 353 -17.99 11.37 15.44
C ALA A 353 -18.83 10.23 16.03
N ALA A 354 -19.95 10.56 16.72
CA ALA A 354 -20.85 9.55 17.27
C ALA A 354 -21.46 8.64 16.19
N THR A 355 -21.89 9.22 15.07
CA THR A 355 -22.41 8.45 13.92
C THR A 355 -21.35 7.50 13.36
N CYS A 356 -20.13 7.97 13.15
CA CYS A 356 -19.02 7.14 12.66
C CYS A 356 -18.68 6.03 13.66
N MET A 357 -18.63 6.31 14.96
CA MET A 357 -18.37 5.31 15.98
C MET A 357 -19.48 4.25 16.07
N PHE A 358 -20.73 4.65 15.88
CA PHE A 358 -21.85 3.70 15.77
C PHE A 358 -21.69 2.79 14.55
N CYS A 359 -21.35 3.33 13.37
CA CYS A 359 -21.08 2.54 12.18
C CYS A 359 -19.90 1.57 12.39
N ALA A 360 -18.84 2.01 13.07
CA ALA A 360 -17.71 1.15 13.41
C ALA A 360 -18.12 -0.01 14.33
N MET A 361 -18.94 0.25 15.34
CA MET A 361 -19.45 -0.79 16.23
C MET A 361 -20.38 -1.77 15.53
N ALA A 362 -21.19 -1.31 14.58
CA ALA A 362 -22.11 -2.14 13.81
C ALA A 362 -21.39 -3.03 12.78
N SER A 363 -20.16 -2.67 12.39
CA SER A 363 -19.35 -3.40 11.41
C SER A 363 -18.31 -4.33 12.06
N ALA A 364 -18.11 -4.25 13.37
CA ALA A 364 -17.18 -5.12 14.12
C ALA A 364 -17.85 -6.45 14.50
#